data_aa527a24a9ef67baa4530676666e046f
#
_entry.id   aa527a24a9ef67baa4530676666e046f
#
_cell.length_a   1.000
_cell.length_b   1.000
_cell.length_c   1.000
_cell.angle_alpha   90.00
_cell.angle_beta   90.00
_cell.angle_gamma   90.00
#
_symmetry.space_group_name_H-M   'P 1'
#
loop_
_entity.id
_entity.type
_entity.pdbx_description
1 polymer ?
#
loop_
_entity_poly.entity_id
_entity_poly.type
_entity_poly.pdbx_seq_one_letter_code
_entity_poly.pdbx_strand_id
1 'polypeptide(L)'
;MKERSTSSMGLFRFYYVAGSSPLFVSTMIFREKYYHKHPEKYSKEQRFKFAKKIMLHMKNRGRVKTDYYGRENLPKEGGYILYSNHQGKYDAIGILTDQKEPCSVLMERKQGGRVVAKQVLRLTGSETLDLDNPKSQIATLKKVAEPVAEGRRYLIFPEGKWGDNKN
;
A
#
# COMPACT_ATOMS: atom_id res chain seq x y z
N MET A 1 -35.11 0.15 -3.76
CA MET A 1 -33.91 -0.09 -4.59
C MET A 1 -32.76 -0.33 -3.63
N LYS A 2 -32.26 -1.58 -3.49
CA LYS A 2 -31.19 -1.91 -2.53
C LYS A 2 -29.88 -1.38 -3.05
N GLU A 3 -29.31 -0.36 -2.42
CA GLU A 3 -27.91 0.06 -2.64
C GLU A 3 -26.98 -1.11 -2.33
N ARG A 4 -26.41 -1.68 -3.37
CA ARG A 4 -25.32 -2.65 -3.21
C ARG A 4 -24.09 -1.87 -2.73
N SER A 5 -23.73 -2.07 -1.47
CA SER A 5 -22.50 -1.60 -0.89
C SER A 5 -21.31 -1.98 -1.80
N THR A 6 -20.74 -1.00 -2.48
CA THR A 6 -19.56 -1.15 -3.34
C THR A 6 -18.34 -1.68 -2.56
N SER A 7 -18.31 -1.52 -1.25
CA SER A 7 -17.24 -2.00 -0.37
C SER A 7 -17.18 -3.53 -0.27
N SER A 8 -18.33 -4.23 -0.25
CA SER A 8 -18.36 -5.68 -0.14
C SER A 8 -17.86 -6.37 -1.42
N MET A 9 -18.15 -5.81 -2.58
CA MET A 9 -17.71 -6.34 -3.88
C MET A 9 -16.19 -6.18 -4.07
N GLY A 10 -15.61 -5.07 -3.62
CA GLY A 10 -14.16 -4.86 -3.64
C GLY A 10 -13.42 -5.81 -2.70
N LEU A 11 -14.01 -6.09 -1.54
CA LEU A 11 -13.50 -7.04 -0.57
C LEU A 11 -13.51 -8.48 -1.13
N PHE A 12 -14.64 -8.90 -1.70
CA PHE A 12 -14.78 -10.21 -2.32
C PHE A 12 -13.78 -10.40 -3.46
N ARG A 13 -13.65 -9.43 -4.36
CA ARG A 13 -12.66 -9.47 -5.45
C ARG A 13 -11.23 -9.62 -4.94
N PHE A 14 -10.87 -8.89 -3.90
CA PHE A 14 -9.54 -8.96 -3.32
C PHE A 14 -9.21 -10.36 -2.80
N TYR A 15 -10.10 -10.97 -2.02
CA TYR A 15 -9.89 -12.33 -1.51
C TYR A 15 -10.00 -13.39 -2.59
N TYR A 16 -10.90 -13.22 -3.55
CA TYR A 16 -10.96 -14.09 -4.71
C TYR A 16 -9.65 -14.13 -5.50
N VAL A 17 -9.05 -12.97 -5.75
CA VAL A 17 -7.75 -12.88 -6.45
C VAL A 17 -6.65 -13.58 -5.66
N ALA A 18 -6.59 -13.35 -4.34
CA ALA A 18 -5.60 -14.03 -3.48
C ALA A 18 -5.81 -15.55 -3.48
N GLY A 19 -7.05 -16.03 -3.36
CA GLY A 19 -7.39 -17.45 -3.33
C GLY A 19 -7.27 -18.15 -4.70
N SER A 20 -7.52 -17.43 -5.80
CA SER A 20 -7.43 -17.99 -7.16
C SER A 20 -6.01 -18.09 -7.72
N SER A 21 -5.00 -17.64 -6.97
CA SER A 21 -3.59 -17.64 -7.40
C SER A 21 -2.67 -18.24 -6.33
N PRO A 22 -2.92 -19.46 -5.83
CA PRO A 22 -2.18 -20.01 -4.69
C PRO A 22 -0.68 -20.14 -4.96
N LEU A 23 -0.29 -20.54 -6.17
CA LEU A 23 1.12 -20.65 -6.56
C LEU A 23 1.82 -19.28 -6.55
N PHE A 24 1.15 -18.25 -7.07
CA PHE A 24 1.67 -16.89 -7.03
C PHE A 24 1.82 -16.38 -5.59
N VAL A 25 0.81 -16.59 -4.75
CA VAL A 25 0.84 -16.16 -3.34
C VAL A 25 1.94 -16.88 -2.58
N SER A 26 2.11 -18.20 -2.79
CA SER A 26 3.17 -18.97 -2.15
C SER A 26 4.57 -18.48 -2.56
N THR A 27 4.80 -18.32 -3.86
CA THR A 27 6.08 -17.81 -4.38
C THR A 27 6.35 -16.37 -3.92
N MET A 28 5.33 -15.52 -3.87
CA MET A 28 5.43 -14.17 -3.34
C MET A 28 5.87 -14.16 -1.86
N ILE A 29 5.23 -14.97 -1.02
CA ILE A 29 5.56 -15.05 0.42
C ILE A 29 6.98 -15.57 0.60
N PHE A 30 7.38 -16.61 -0.14
CA PHE A 30 8.73 -17.17 -0.05
C PHE A 30 9.79 -16.13 -0.45
N ARG A 31 9.60 -15.47 -1.58
CA ARG A 31 10.54 -14.43 -2.05
C ARG A 31 10.57 -13.21 -1.13
N GLU A 32 9.42 -12.75 -0.63
CA GLU A 32 9.38 -11.64 0.35
C GLU A 32 10.20 -11.98 1.60
N LYS A 33 10.01 -13.20 2.15
CA LYS A 33 10.81 -13.65 3.30
C LYS A 33 12.31 -13.64 3.00
N TYR A 34 12.70 -14.05 1.79
CA TYR A 34 14.10 -14.02 1.38
C TYR A 34 14.64 -12.59 1.29
N TYR A 35 13.89 -11.66 0.68
CA TYR A 35 14.24 -10.24 0.62
C TYR A 35 14.34 -9.61 2.02
N HIS A 36 13.44 -10.01 2.90
CA HIS A 36 13.44 -9.52 4.30
C HIS A 36 14.62 -10.04 5.11
N LYS A 37 15.02 -11.30 4.88
CA LYS A 37 16.15 -11.94 5.57
C LYS A 37 17.52 -11.42 5.08
N HIS A 38 17.57 -10.93 3.84
CA HIS A 38 18.79 -10.44 3.19
C HIS A 38 18.65 -8.99 2.70
N PRO A 39 18.37 -8.02 3.59
CA PRO A 39 18.13 -6.64 3.20
C PRO A 39 19.36 -5.99 2.53
N GLU A 40 20.55 -6.46 2.86
CA GLU A 40 21.83 -5.99 2.31
C GLU A 40 22.02 -6.34 0.82
N LYS A 41 21.34 -7.40 0.33
CA LYS A 41 21.46 -7.87 -1.07
C LYS A 41 20.55 -7.15 -2.03
N TYR A 42 19.57 -6.39 -1.51
CA TYR A 42 18.51 -5.81 -2.34
C TYR A 42 18.29 -4.35 -2.03
N SER A 43 18.44 -3.50 -3.04
CA SER A 43 18.19 -2.07 -2.91
C SER A 43 16.69 -1.77 -2.63
N LYS A 44 16.40 -0.55 -2.17
CA LYS A 44 15.01 -0.08 -1.95
C LYS A 44 14.20 -0.17 -3.25
N GLU A 45 14.82 0.16 -4.39
CA GLU A 45 14.22 0.13 -5.74
C GLU A 45 13.88 -1.31 -6.15
N GLN A 46 14.77 -2.27 -5.93
CA GLN A 46 14.53 -3.67 -6.24
C GLN A 46 13.38 -4.25 -5.43
N ARG A 47 13.33 -3.93 -4.13
CA ARG A 47 12.23 -4.33 -3.25
C ARG A 47 10.91 -3.69 -3.66
N PHE A 48 10.92 -2.39 -3.97
CA PHE A 48 9.74 -1.69 -4.46
C PHE A 48 9.24 -2.24 -5.80
N LYS A 49 10.16 -2.52 -6.75
CA LYS A 49 9.82 -3.16 -8.02
C LYS A 49 9.13 -4.51 -7.83
N PHE A 50 9.58 -5.29 -6.84
CA PHE A 50 8.92 -6.55 -6.51
C PHE A 50 7.53 -6.32 -5.86
N ALA A 51 7.40 -5.37 -4.94
CA ALA A 51 6.11 -4.98 -4.39
C ALA A 51 5.14 -4.51 -5.48
N LYS A 52 5.60 -3.72 -6.47
CA LYS A 52 4.78 -3.34 -7.64
C LYS A 52 4.30 -4.54 -8.45
N LYS A 53 5.12 -5.58 -8.65
CA LYS A 53 4.69 -6.81 -9.33
C LYS A 53 3.55 -7.50 -8.58
N ILE A 54 3.62 -7.55 -7.25
CA ILE A 54 2.54 -8.10 -6.41
C ILE A 54 1.26 -7.28 -6.58
N MET A 55 1.36 -5.97 -6.44
CA MET A 55 0.22 -5.05 -6.56
C MET A 55 -0.41 -5.07 -7.96
N LEU A 56 0.40 -5.10 -9.01
CA LEU A 56 -0.07 -5.20 -10.40
C LEU A 56 -0.77 -6.55 -10.66
N HIS A 57 -0.26 -7.66 -10.10
CA HIS A 57 -0.95 -8.94 -10.18
C HIS A 57 -2.34 -8.86 -9.55
N MET A 58 -2.45 -8.28 -8.34
CA MET A 58 -3.74 -8.08 -7.66
C MET A 58 -4.68 -7.21 -8.49
N LYS A 59 -4.19 -6.10 -9.03
CA LYS A 59 -4.95 -5.16 -9.86
C LYS A 59 -5.46 -5.81 -11.14
N ASN A 60 -4.58 -6.50 -11.89
CA ASN A 60 -4.91 -7.11 -13.17
C ASN A 60 -5.91 -8.28 -13.00
N ARG A 61 -5.67 -9.16 -12.02
CA ARG A 61 -6.59 -10.26 -11.72
C ARG A 61 -7.94 -9.75 -11.17
N GLY A 62 -7.90 -8.66 -10.41
CA GLY A 62 -9.11 -7.97 -9.94
C GLY A 62 -9.83 -7.19 -11.04
N ARG A 63 -9.31 -7.16 -12.28
CA ARG A 63 -9.82 -6.38 -13.41
C ARG A 63 -10.06 -4.91 -13.05
N VAL A 64 -9.16 -4.33 -12.26
CA VAL A 64 -9.23 -2.92 -11.87
C VAL A 64 -8.39 -2.11 -12.84
N LYS A 65 -9.05 -1.21 -13.57
CA LYS A 65 -8.40 -0.18 -14.38
C LYS A 65 -8.20 1.08 -13.54
N THR A 66 -7.13 1.78 -13.77
CA THR A 66 -6.83 3.04 -13.09
C THR A 66 -6.33 4.03 -14.12
N ASP A 67 -6.98 5.18 -14.20
CA ASP A 67 -6.56 6.31 -14.98
C ASP A 67 -5.89 7.32 -14.05
N TYR A 68 -4.80 7.94 -14.51
CA TYR A 68 -3.98 8.82 -13.71
C TYR A 68 -3.87 10.19 -14.38
N TYR A 69 -4.20 11.21 -13.62
CA TYR A 69 -4.14 12.61 -14.06
C TYR A 69 -3.29 13.42 -13.09
N GLY A 70 -2.69 14.50 -13.56
CA GLY A 70 -1.96 15.44 -12.71
C GLY A 70 -0.59 14.95 -12.21
N ARG A 71 0.02 13.93 -12.84
CA ARG A 71 1.36 13.45 -12.48
C ARG A 71 2.44 14.51 -12.55
N GLU A 72 2.25 15.46 -13.43
CA GLU A 72 3.12 16.63 -13.63
C GLU A 72 3.18 17.55 -12.42
N ASN A 73 2.17 17.48 -11.54
CA ASN A 73 2.10 18.26 -10.31
C ASN A 73 2.88 17.64 -9.13
N LEU A 74 3.34 16.40 -9.29
CA LEU A 74 4.14 15.75 -8.25
C LEU A 74 5.56 16.33 -8.21
N PRO A 75 6.14 16.53 -7.00
CA PRO A 75 7.54 16.94 -6.87
C PRO A 75 8.46 15.98 -7.61
N LYS A 76 9.36 16.51 -8.41
CA LYS A 76 10.34 15.73 -9.17
C LYS A 76 11.47 15.20 -8.28
N GLU A 77 11.84 15.98 -7.28
CA GLU A 77 12.95 15.72 -6.36
C GLU A 77 12.48 15.80 -4.91
N GLY A 78 13.27 15.21 -4.01
CA GLY A 78 13.04 15.20 -2.57
C GLY A 78 11.95 14.21 -2.13
N GLY A 79 11.74 14.20 -0.82
CA GLY A 79 10.68 13.44 -0.19
C GLY A 79 9.38 14.24 -0.11
N TYR A 80 8.26 13.52 -0.13
CA TYR A 80 6.96 14.12 0.04
C TYR A 80 5.94 13.13 0.61
N ILE A 81 4.84 13.64 1.09
CA ILE A 81 3.70 12.86 1.55
C ILE A 81 2.52 13.11 0.61
N LEU A 82 2.01 12.02 0.03
CA LEU A 82 0.75 12.02 -0.70
C LEU A 82 -0.39 11.81 0.30
N TYR A 83 -1.26 12.77 0.44
CA TYR A 83 -2.50 12.62 1.17
C TYR A 83 -3.62 12.27 0.20
N SER A 84 -4.33 11.18 0.47
CA SER A 84 -5.45 10.73 -0.36
C SER A 84 -6.65 10.38 0.50
N ASN A 85 -7.84 10.60 0.00
CA ASN A 85 -9.06 10.02 0.54
C ASN A 85 -9.05 8.50 0.34
N HIS A 86 -9.77 7.76 1.21
CA HIS A 86 -9.76 6.30 1.19
C HIS A 86 -11.17 5.73 1.04
N GLN A 87 -11.45 5.12 -0.10
CA GLN A 87 -12.74 4.51 -0.42
C GLN A 87 -12.68 2.98 -0.56
N GLY A 88 -11.48 2.42 -0.76
CA GLY A 88 -11.35 0.98 -0.92
C GLY A 88 -9.93 0.46 -1.01
N LYS A 89 -9.80 -0.86 -0.97
CA LYS A 89 -8.50 -1.56 -0.94
C LYS A 89 -7.61 -1.33 -2.16
N TYR A 90 -8.20 -0.97 -3.29
CA TYR A 90 -7.45 -0.76 -4.53
C TYR A 90 -6.88 0.66 -4.67
N ASP A 91 -7.27 1.61 -3.81
CA ASP A 91 -6.76 2.99 -3.87
C ASP A 91 -5.25 3.01 -3.65
N ALA A 92 -4.78 2.41 -2.55
CA ALA A 92 -3.35 2.31 -2.27
C ALA A 92 -2.59 1.57 -3.38
N ILE A 93 -3.18 0.47 -3.89
CA ILE A 93 -2.60 -0.29 -5.01
C ILE A 93 -2.49 0.59 -6.26
N GLY A 94 -3.55 1.32 -6.59
CA GLY A 94 -3.56 2.25 -7.72
C GLY A 94 -2.44 3.28 -7.60
N ILE A 95 -2.42 4.03 -6.51
CA ILE A 95 -1.46 5.11 -6.29
C ILE A 95 -0.01 4.59 -6.25
N LEU A 96 0.25 3.51 -5.49
CA LEU A 96 1.61 2.96 -5.37
C LEU A 96 2.13 2.36 -6.68
N THR A 97 1.26 1.73 -7.48
CA THR A 97 1.68 1.17 -8.78
C THR A 97 2.01 2.25 -9.81
N ASP A 98 1.52 3.47 -9.64
CA ASP A 98 1.84 4.61 -10.47
C ASP A 98 3.20 5.24 -10.15
N GLN A 99 3.65 5.15 -8.90
CA GLN A 99 4.92 5.78 -8.51
C GLN A 99 6.10 5.20 -9.29
N LYS A 100 6.95 6.07 -9.82
CA LYS A 100 8.19 5.67 -10.52
C LYS A 100 9.25 5.22 -9.53
N GLU A 101 9.38 5.95 -8.43
CA GLU A 101 10.35 5.74 -7.37
C GLU A 101 9.73 5.06 -6.14
N PRO A 102 10.55 4.49 -5.24
CA PRO A 102 10.07 3.87 -4.01
C PRO A 102 9.15 4.80 -3.21
N CYS A 103 7.96 4.30 -2.92
CA CYS A 103 6.96 4.98 -2.10
C CYS A 103 6.45 4.02 -1.02
N SER A 104 6.51 4.46 0.21
CA SER A 104 6.00 3.74 1.38
C SER A 104 4.55 4.14 1.65
N VAL A 105 3.84 3.38 2.46
CA VAL A 105 2.49 3.73 2.91
C VAL A 105 2.38 3.65 4.43
N LEU A 106 1.64 4.57 5.01
CA LEU A 106 1.21 4.46 6.40
C LEU A 106 -0.17 3.80 6.44
N MET A 107 -0.26 2.64 7.09
CA MET A 107 -1.47 1.82 7.09
C MET A 107 -1.89 1.47 8.51
N GLU A 108 -3.19 1.34 8.77
CA GLU A 108 -3.71 0.81 10.03
C GLU A 108 -3.10 -0.57 10.32
N ARG A 109 -2.66 -0.81 11.57
CA ARG A 109 -1.99 -2.05 12.01
C ARG A 109 -2.82 -3.30 11.73
N LYS A 110 -4.12 -3.27 12.01
CA LYS A 110 -5.04 -4.40 11.80
C LYS A 110 -5.12 -4.79 10.32
N GLN A 111 -5.09 -3.83 9.40
CA GLN A 111 -5.11 -4.07 7.96
C GLN A 111 -3.73 -4.50 7.44
N GLY A 112 -2.67 -3.90 7.96
CA GLY A 112 -1.28 -4.21 7.61
C GLY A 112 -0.84 -5.64 7.96
N GLY A 113 -1.50 -6.29 8.92
CA GLY A 113 -1.24 -7.69 9.30
C GLY A 113 -1.78 -8.73 8.31
N ARG A 114 -2.64 -8.35 7.38
CA ARG A 114 -3.27 -9.28 6.42
C ARG A 114 -2.28 -9.75 5.35
N VAL A 115 -2.49 -10.98 4.86
CA VAL A 115 -1.72 -11.51 3.73
C VAL A 115 -1.80 -10.56 2.53
N VAL A 116 -0.75 -10.46 1.77
CA VAL A 116 -0.48 -9.48 0.70
C VAL A 116 -0.14 -8.10 1.26
N ALA A 117 -0.96 -7.49 2.11
CA ALA A 117 -0.64 -6.19 2.72
C ALA A 117 0.68 -6.25 3.49
N LYS A 118 0.83 -7.24 4.38
CA LYS A 118 2.06 -7.44 5.17
C LYS A 118 3.32 -7.54 4.29
N GLN A 119 3.25 -8.31 3.19
CA GLN A 119 4.38 -8.47 2.28
C GLN A 119 4.71 -7.17 1.55
N VAL A 120 3.70 -6.46 1.06
CA VAL A 120 3.89 -5.16 0.41
C VAL A 120 4.51 -4.16 1.39
N LEU A 121 3.98 -4.04 2.61
CA LEU A 121 4.49 -3.12 3.63
C LEU A 121 5.97 -3.37 3.93
N ARG A 122 6.37 -4.63 4.11
CA ARG A 122 7.78 -4.99 4.36
C ARG A 122 8.70 -4.66 3.19
N LEU A 123 8.25 -4.95 1.96
CA LEU A 123 9.03 -4.68 0.75
C LEU A 123 9.18 -3.17 0.49
N THR A 124 8.19 -2.38 0.83
CA THR A 124 8.21 -0.93 0.62
C THR A 124 8.79 -0.15 1.79
N GLY A 125 9.14 -0.82 2.91
CA GLY A 125 9.60 -0.15 4.13
C GLY A 125 8.53 0.77 4.71
N SER A 126 7.29 0.32 4.68
CA SER A 126 6.11 1.03 5.16
C SER A 126 5.92 0.86 6.65
N GLU A 127 5.21 1.80 7.26
CA GLU A 127 4.90 1.79 8.69
C GLU A 127 3.42 1.45 8.94
N THR A 128 3.14 0.98 10.15
CA THR A 128 1.77 0.72 10.58
C THR A 128 1.39 1.60 11.77
N LEU A 129 0.17 2.12 11.74
CA LEU A 129 -0.40 2.99 12.74
C LEU A 129 -1.40 2.23 13.62
N ASP A 130 -1.25 2.37 14.93
CA ASP A 130 -2.21 1.89 15.90
C ASP A 130 -3.20 3.01 16.21
N LEU A 131 -4.42 2.90 15.68
CA LEU A 131 -5.46 3.94 15.84
C LEU A 131 -6.01 4.00 17.26
N ASP A 132 -5.84 2.96 18.05
CA ASP A 132 -6.35 2.88 19.43
C ASP A 132 -5.34 3.45 20.46
N ASN A 133 -4.10 3.84 20.01
CA ASN A 133 -3.03 4.32 20.89
C ASN A 133 -2.41 5.64 20.41
N PRO A 134 -2.86 6.80 20.96
CA PRO A 134 -2.36 8.12 20.56
C PRO A 134 -0.83 8.30 20.70
N LYS A 135 -0.23 7.75 21.75
CA LYS A 135 1.23 7.83 21.93
C LYS A 135 1.98 7.08 20.83
N SER A 136 1.47 5.89 20.47
CA SER A 136 2.01 5.12 19.34
C SER A 136 1.84 5.85 18.00
N GLN A 137 0.74 6.57 17.81
CA GLN A 137 0.51 7.37 16.61
C GLN A 137 1.58 8.46 16.44
N ILE A 138 1.83 9.25 17.50
CA ILE A 138 2.86 10.30 17.47
C ILE A 138 4.25 9.70 17.18
N ALA A 139 4.60 8.59 17.84
CA ALA A 139 5.87 7.92 17.61
C ALA A 139 6.01 7.42 16.16
N THR A 140 4.93 6.88 15.57
CA THR A 140 4.92 6.41 14.19
C THR A 140 5.02 7.58 13.21
N LEU A 141 4.34 8.69 13.45
CA LEU A 141 4.43 9.89 12.60
C LEU A 141 5.85 10.46 12.59
N LYS A 142 6.55 10.47 13.72
CA LYS A 142 7.97 10.85 13.79
C LYS A 142 8.85 9.93 12.93
N LYS A 143 8.63 8.61 12.99
CA LYS A 143 9.33 7.62 12.14
C LYS A 143 9.07 7.80 10.64
N VAL A 144 7.96 8.43 10.26
CA VAL A 144 7.67 8.77 8.86
C VAL A 144 8.34 10.09 8.48
N ALA A 145 8.39 11.06 9.38
CA ALA A 145 8.91 12.40 9.09
C ALA A 145 10.42 12.39 8.75
N GLU A 146 11.23 11.65 9.50
CA GLU A 146 12.69 11.55 9.26
C GLU A 146 13.01 11.02 7.86
N PRO A 147 12.50 9.84 7.43
CA PRO A 147 12.75 9.35 6.08
C PRO A 147 12.21 10.26 4.97
N VAL A 148 11.12 10.99 5.21
CA VAL A 148 10.60 11.97 4.24
C VAL A 148 11.58 13.13 4.08
N ALA A 149 12.16 13.62 5.16
CA ALA A 149 13.20 14.66 5.10
C ALA A 149 14.46 14.18 4.32
N GLU A 150 14.73 12.87 4.35
CA GLU A 150 15.83 12.22 3.59
C GLU A 150 15.45 11.88 2.13
N GLY A 151 14.30 12.33 1.63
CA GLY A 151 13.88 12.10 0.25
C GLY A 151 12.93 10.92 0.03
N ARG A 152 12.46 10.23 1.09
CA ARG A 152 11.50 9.15 0.94
C ARG A 152 10.08 9.68 0.67
N ARG A 153 9.33 8.96 -0.15
CA ARG A 153 7.94 9.28 -0.47
C ARG A 153 7.01 8.41 0.36
N TYR A 154 5.92 9.00 0.85
CA TYR A 154 4.91 8.30 1.62
C TYR A 154 3.51 8.57 1.09
N LEU A 155 2.65 7.56 1.18
CA LEU A 155 1.20 7.66 0.98
C LEU A 155 0.51 7.53 2.33
N ILE A 156 -0.36 8.47 2.65
CA ILE A 156 -1.14 8.49 3.89
C ILE A 156 -2.62 8.72 3.55
N PHE A 157 -3.48 7.94 4.19
CA PHE A 157 -4.93 8.13 4.18
C PHE A 157 -5.34 8.71 5.54
N PRO A 158 -5.50 10.04 5.63
CA PRO A 158 -5.69 10.73 6.92
C PRO A 158 -6.99 10.35 7.63
N GLU A 159 -7.99 9.85 6.90
CA GLU A 159 -9.26 9.39 7.45
C GLU A 159 -9.10 8.17 8.38
N GLY A 160 -7.98 7.43 8.28
CA GLY A 160 -7.69 6.24 9.08
C GLY A 160 -8.61 5.05 8.81
N LYS A 161 -9.72 5.26 8.14
CA LYS A 161 -10.73 4.26 7.73
C LYS A 161 -11.32 4.63 6.38
N TRP A 162 -12.04 3.69 5.78
CA TRP A 162 -12.74 3.96 4.53
C TRP A 162 -13.91 4.92 4.75
N GLY A 163 -14.05 5.90 3.88
CA GLY A 163 -15.18 6.81 3.91
C GLY A 163 -16.50 6.07 3.65
N ASP A 164 -17.54 6.46 4.33
CA ASP A 164 -18.87 5.83 4.23
C ASP A 164 -19.68 6.32 3.03
N ASN A 165 -19.08 6.99 2.05
CA ASN A 165 -19.79 7.56 0.86
C ASN A 165 -21.16 8.22 1.19
N LYS A 166 -21.30 8.77 2.40
CA LYS A 166 -22.47 9.51 2.83
C LYS A 166 -22.13 11.00 2.81
N ASN A 167 -22.09 11.54 1.62
CA ASN A 167 -22.24 12.96 1.33
C ASN A 167 -23.19 13.09 0.17
#